data_a3ec47e0127cf19514ebd615c97f70c0
#
_entry.id   a3ec47e0127cf19514ebd615c97f70c0
#
_cell.length_a   1.000
_cell.length_b   1.000
_cell.length_c   1.000
_cell.angle_alpha   90.00
_cell.angle_beta   90.00
_cell.angle_gamma   90.00
#
_symmetry.space_group_name_H-M   'P 1'
#
loop_
_entity.id
_entity.type
_entity.pdbx_description
1 polymer ?
#
loop_
_entity_poly.entity_id
_entity_poly.type
_entity_poly.pdbx_seq_one_letter_code
_entity_poly.pdbx_strand_id
1 'polypeptide(L)'
;TRPDESIRPALIDKINNLTKPKGSLGILEELALQIGLIQQTLSPALKHPQNIIFAADHGIVEEGVSLSPKEITWQQISNFLHGGAGVNFLCRQHGFTLKIVDAGVDYDLPYEKGIINMKVRKSTRSYLHEAAMTEEEMEMCLERGAEVVRQCHEEGSNVLSFGEMGIGNTSSSSLWMTCFTGIPLEQCVGAGSGLDSAGIRHKYEVLKLSLIHI
;
A
#
# COMPACT_ATOMS: atom_id res chain seq x y z
N THR A 1 10.67 -4.95 16.01
CA THR A 1 11.47 -5.96 16.75
C THR A 1 11.66 -7.19 15.89
N ARG A 2 12.83 -7.81 15.92
CA ARG A 2 13.05 -9.10 15.25
C ARG A 2 12.37 -10.21 16.03
N PRO A 3 11.84 -11.27 15.36
CA PRO A 3 11.32 -12.45 16.06
C PRO A 3 12.40 -13.13 16.93
N ASP A 4 11.97 -13.84 17.98
CA ASP A 4 12.86 -14.72 18.73
C ASP A 4 13.27 -15.91 17.86
N GLU A 5 14.57 -16.16 17.79
CA GLU A 5 15.17 -17.22 16.96
C GLU A 5 15.23 -18.58 17.67
N SER A 6 14.83 -18.66 18.94
CA SER A 6 14.98 -19.87 19.77
C SER A 6 14.31 -21.11 19.20
N ILE A 7 13.18 -20.96 18.52
CA ILE A 7 12.44 -22.08 17.91
C ILE A 7 12.86 -22.39 16.45
N ARG A 8 13.82 -21.64 15.87
CA ARG A 8 14.26 -21.85 14.49
C ARG A 8 14.72 -23.28 14.18
N PRO A 9 15.56 -23.92 15.03
CA PRO A 9 15.98 -25.30 14.76
C PRO A 9 14.79 -26.27 14.68
N ALA A 10 13.82 -26.15 15.57
CA ALA A 10 12.64 -27.01 15.59
C ALA A 10 11.73 -26.77 14.36
N LEU A 11 11.60 -25.52 13.90
CA LEU A 11 10.86 -25.19 12.67
C LEU A 11 11.54 -25.79 11.43
N ILE A 12 12.85 -25.66 11.31
CA ILE A 12 13.63 -26.26 10.21
C ILE A 12 13.49 -27.78 10.22
N ASP A 13 13.61 -28.39 11.38
CA ASP A 13 13.43 -29.84 11.52
C ASP A 13 12.04 -30.28 11.08
N LYS A 14 10.99 -29.59 11.54
CA LYS A 14 9.60 -29.88 11.13
C LYS A 14 9.42 -29.74 9.61
N ILE A 15 9.89 -28.66 8.99
CA ILE A 15 9.79 -28.42 7.55
C ILE A 15 10.51 -29.52 6.75
N ASN A 16 11.71 -29.92 7.20
CA ASN A 16 12.50 -30.94 6.54
C ASN A 16 11.95 -32.36 6.68
N ASN A 17 11.15 -32.62 7.72
CA ASN A 17 10.54 -33.92 7.98
C ASN A 17 9.08 -34.05 7.46
N LEU A 18 8.59 -33.04 6.73
CA LEU A 18 7.33 -33.20 5.98
C LEU A 18 7.50 -34.24 4.86
N THR A 19 6.38 -34.89 4.48
CA THR A 19 6.35 -35.91 3.40
C THR A 19 6.60 -35.27 2.03
N LYS A 20 7.86 -34.83 1.83
CA LYS A 20 8.34 -34.20 0.59
C LYS A 20 9.86 -34.28 0.55
N PRO A 21 10.51 -34.18 -0.64
CA PRO A 21 11.96 -33.96 -0.71
C PRO A 21 12.34 -32.63 -0.03
N LYS A 22 13.48 -32.59 0.65
CA LYS A 22 13.98 -31.36 1.29
C LYS A 22 14.16 -30.26 0.24
N GLY A 23 13.67 -29.06 0.55
CA GLY A 23 13.79 -27.90 -0.33
C GLY A 23 12.85 -27.90 -1.54
N SER A 24 11.99 -28.90 -1.72
CA SER A 24 11.15 -29.04 -2.93
C SER A 24 10.09 -27.94 -3.09
N LEU A 25 9.71 -27.27 -2.01
CA LEU A 25 8.72 -26.18 -2.05
C LEU A 25 9.38 -24.80 -2.18
N GLY A 26 10.73 -24.74 -2.22
CA GLY A 26 11.46 -23.48 -2.44
C GLY A 26 11.09 -22.40 -1.45
N ILE A 27 10.73 -21.22 -1.94
CA ILE A 27 10.40 -20.05 -1.13
C ILE A 27 9.24 -20.26 -0.13
N LEU A 28 8.34 -21.22 -0.39
CA LEU A 28 7.26 -21.53 0.54
C LEU A 28 7.79 -22.08 1.87
N GLU A 29 8.92 -22.79 1.86
CA GLU A 29 9.57 -23.28 3.08
C GLU A 29 10.18 -22.11 3.89
N GLU A 30 10.75 -21.14 3.19
CA GLU A 30 11.29 -19.92 3.81
C GLU A 30 10.16 -19.07 4.43
N LEU A 31 9.05 -18.91 3.73
CA LEU A 31 7.87 -18.20 4.24
C LEU A 31 7.27 -18.93 5.44
N ALA A 32 7.16 -20.26 5.39
CA ALA A 32 6.67 -21.05 6.53
C ALA A 32 7.56 -20.91 7.75
N LEU A 33 8.89 -20.92 7.57
CA LEU A 33 9.86 -20.67 8.63
C LEU A 33 9.68 -19.26 9.21
N GLN A 34 9.59 -18.25 8.37
CA GLN A 34 9.43 -16.87 8.80
C GLN A 34 8.12 -16.66 9.58
N ILE A 35 7.00 -17.19 9.10
CA ILE A 35 5.71 -17.09 9.78
C ILE A 35 5.74 -17.82 11.11
N GLY A 36 6.35 -19.03 11.17
CA GLY A 36 6.53 -19.77 12.40
C GLY A 36 7.34 -19.01 13.44
N LEU A 37 8.41 -18.33 13.02
CA LEU A 37 9.20 -17.46 13.89
C LEU A 37 8.41 -16.25 14.38
N ILE A 38 7.66 -15.58 13.52
CA ILE A 38 6.83 -14.43 13.89
C ILE A 38 5.77 -14.82 14.91
N GLN A 39 5.11 -15.96 14.71
CA GLN A 39 4.03 -16.44 15.57
C GLN A 39 4.54 -17.27 16.77
N GLN A 40 5.84 -17.52 16.88
CA GLN A 40 6.48 -18.33 17.92
C GLN A 40 5.79 -19.69 18.11
N THR A 41 5.53 -20.39 16.99
CA THR A 41 4.84 -21.68 17.00
C THR A 41 5.31 -22.59 15.88
N LEU A 42 5.29 -23.90 16.13
CA LEU A 42 5.54 -24.92 15.10
C LEU A 42 4.32 -25.18 14.20
N SER A 43 3.16 -24.60 14.52
CA SER A 43 1.92 -24.76 13.77
C SER A 43 1.27 -23.39 13.48
N PRO A 44 1.94 -22.57 12.65
CA PRO A 44 1.42 -21.24 12.32
C PRO A 44 0.07 -21.34 11.59
N ALA A 45 -0.77 -20.34 11.83
CA ALA A 45 -2.08 -20.24 11.22
C ALA A 45 -2.33 -18.80 10.75
N LEU A 46 -2.93 -18.66 9.58
CA LEU A 46 -3.39 -17.39 9.05
C LEU A 46 -4.84 -17.19 9.46
N LYS A 47 -5.12 -16.18 10.30
CA LYS A 47 -6.44 -15.92 10.87
C LYS A 47 -6.98 -14.60 10.37
N HIS A 48 -8.22 -14.60 9.89
CA HIS A 48 -8.96 -13.41 9.45
C HIS A 48 -8.12 -12.47 8.58
N PRO A 49 -7.53 -12.97 7.46
CA PRO A 49 -6.66 -12.17 6.64
C PRO A 49 -7.42 -10.97 6.06
N GLN A 50 -6.81 -9.79 6.10
CA GLN A 50 -7.43 -8.57 5.62
C GLN A 50 -6.52 -7.87 4.62
N ASN A 51 -7.12 -7.29 3.59
CA ASN A 51 -6.47 -6.38 2.66
C ASN A 51 -7.02 -4.97 2.91
N ILE A 52 -6.13 -4.02 3.14
CA ILE A 52 -6.48 -2.64 3.45
C ILE A 52 -6.04 -1.75 2.30
N ILE A 53 -6.98 -1.05 1.67
CA ILE A 53 -6.68 -0.05 0.64
C ILE A 53 -6.82 1.33 1.25
N PHE A 54 -5.72 2.08 1.30
CA PHE A 54 -5.73 3.49 1.64
C PHE A 54 -5.94 4.31 0.38
N ALA A 55 -6.94 5.17 0.39
CA ALA A 55 -7.29 6.00 -0.74
C ALA A 55 -7.06 7.48 -0.42
N ALA A 56 -6.36 8.19 -1.32
CA ALA A 56 -6.11 9.62 -1.20
C ALA A 56 -5.81 10.22 -2.58
N ASP A 57 -6.11 11.49 -2.75
CA ASP A 57 -5.72 12.24 -3.94
C ASP A 57 -4.39 12.98 -3.72
N HIS A 58 -3.71 13.26 -4.83
CA HIS A 58 -2.39 13.88 -4.88
C HIS A 58 -2.44 15.18 -5.65
N GLY A 59 -2.10 16.31 -5.01
CA GLY A 59 -2.11 17.64 -5.64
C GLY A 59 -1.20 17.76 -6.85
N ILE A 60 -0.17 16.92 -6.95
CA ILE A 60 0.75 16.89 -8.10
C ILE A 60 0.03 16.57 -9.43
N VAL A 61 -1.18 16.01 -9.39
CA VAL A 61 -1.98 15.73 -10.60
C VAL A 61 -2.30 17.01 -11.37
N GLU A 62 -2.39 18.14 -10.70
CA GLU A 62 -2.63 19.46 -11.30
C GLU A 62 -1.51 19.87 -12.27
N GLU A 63 -0.34 19.28 -12.13
CA GLU A 63 0.83 19.51 -13.00
C GLU A 63 0.82 18.63 -14.27
N GLY A 64 -0.26 17.93 -14.57
CA GLY A 64 -0.39 17.11 -15.79
C GLY A 64 0.47 15.83 -15.80
N VAL A 65 0.81 15.29 -14.65
CA VAL A 65 1.65 14.07 -14.50
C VAL A 65 0.88 12.76 -14.68
N SER A 66 -0.40 12.82 -14.98
CA SER A 66 -1.28 11.68 -15.20
C SER A 66 -2.25 11.93 -16.34
N LEU A 67 -2.54 10.89 -17.14
CA LEU A 67 -3.62 10.96 -18.15
C LEU A 67 -5.00 10.89 -17.51
N SER A 68 -5.11 10.17 -16.39
CA SER A 68 -6.37 10.02 -15.68
C SER A 68 -6.64 11.25 -14.84
N PRO A 69 -7.85 11.82 -14.90
CA PRO A 69 -8.26 12.89 -14.00
C PRO A 69 -8.43 12.38 -12.57
N LYS A 70 -8.33 13.25 -11.56
CA LYS A 70 -8.40 12.89 -10.15
C LYS A 70 -9.73 12.25 -9.75
N GLU A 71 -10.80 12.54 -10.46
CA GLU A 71 -12.13 11.97 -10.22
C GLU A 71 -12.14 10.45 -10.31
N ILE A 72 -11.21 9.84 -11.04
CA ILE A 72 -11.06 8.39 -11.12
C ILE A 72 -10.80 7.79 -9.74
N THR A 73 -10.17 8.51 -8.81
CA THR A 73 -9.92 8.02 -7.45
C THR A 73 -11.22 7.63 -6.75
N TRP A 74 -12.19 8.56 -6.64
CA TRP A 74 -13.45 8.26 -5.97
C TRP A 74 -14.34 7.28 -6.76
N GLN A 75 -14.27 7.32 -8.11
CA GLN A 75 -14.97 6.36 -8.95
C GLN A 75 -14.46 4.93 -8.72
N GLN A 76 -13.15 4.78 -8.57
CA GLN A 76 -12.55 3.48 -8.26
C GLN A 76 -12.91 2.99 -6.85
N ILE A 77 -13.04 3.89 -5.87
CA ILE A 77 -13.57 3.53 -4.55
C ILE A 77 -15.01 3.01 -4.67
N SER A 78 -15.84 3.66 -5.47
CA SER A 78 -17.19 3.16 -5.76
C SER A 78 -17.14 1.76 -6.38
N ASN A 79 -16.22 1.51 -7.31
CA ASN A 79 -16.01 0.19 -7.90
C ASN A 79 -15.58 -0.85 -6.85
N PHE A 80 -14.71 -0.50 -5.89
CA PHE A 80 -14.34 -1.38 -4.77
C PHE A 80 -15.56 -1.74 -3.92
N LEU A 81 -16.41 -0.78 -3.60
CA LEU A 81 -17.63 -1.01 -2.82
C LEU A 81 -18.60 -1.98 -3.51
N HIS A 82 -18.70 -1.88 -4.83
CA HIS A 82 -19.56 -2.77 -5.64
C HIS A 82 -18.90 -4.10 -6.00
N GLY A 83 -17.66 -4.33 -5.57
CA GLY A 83 -16.97 -5.61 -5.77
C GLY A 83 -16.44 -5.85 -7.17
N GLY A 84 -16.29 -4.80 -8.01
CA GLY A 84 -15.97 -4.91 -9.43
C GLY A 84 -14.47 -4.88 -9.77
N ALA A 85 -13.60 -4.54 -8.83
CA ALA A 85 -12.18 -4.43 -9.09
C ALA A 85 -11.43 -5.76 -8.94
N GLY A 86 -10.25 -5.86 -9.54
CA GLY A 86 -9.38 -7.04 -9.44
C GLY A 86 -9.07 -7.44 -7.99
N VAL A 87 -8.82 -6.47 -7.10
CA VAL A 87 -8.59 -6.71 -5.68
C VAL A 87 -9.80 -7.38 -5.00
N ASN A 88 -11.02 -7.00 -5.36
CA ASN A 88 -12.22 -7.64 -4.86
C ASN A 88 -12.29 -9.12 -5.25
N PHE A 89 -11.95 -9.42 -6.51
CA PHE A 89 -11.87 -10.80 -6.99
C PHE A 89 -10.83 -11.60 -6.21
N LEU A 90 -9.61 -11.09 -6.08
CA LEU A 90 -8.53 -11.76 -5.37
C LEU A 90 -8.85 -11.96 -3.88
N CYS A 91 -9.41 -10.96 -3.23
CA CYS A 91 -9.85 -11.06 -1.83
C CYS A 91 -10.89 -12.18 -1.65
N ARG A 92 -11.92 -12.23 -2.51
CA ARG A 92 -12.92 -13.31 -2.49
C ARG A 92 -12.30 -14.68 -2.73
N GLN A 93 -11.40 -14.78 -3.73
CA GLN A 93 -10.73 -16.03 -4.10
C GLN A 93 -9.89 -16.60 -2.95
N HIS A 94 -9.26 -15.75 -2.16
CA HIS A 94 -8.31 -16.15 -1.11
C HIS A 94 -8.83 -15.95 0.32
N GLY A 95 -10.11 -15.61 0.48
CA GLY A 95 -10.74 -15.46 1.80
C GLY A 95 -10.25 -14.24 2.59
N PHE A 96 -9.79 -13.19 1.90
CA PHE A 96 -9.44 -11.91 2.52
C PHE A 96 -10.68 -11.01 2.67
N THR A 97 -10.79 -10.34 3.80
CA THR A 97 -11.69 -9.21 3.96
C THR A 97 -11.05 -7.96 3.37
N LEU A 98 -11.75 -7.27 2.47
CA LEU A 98 -11.30 -6.01 1.91
C LEU A 98 -11.81 -4.85 2.78
N LYS A 99 -10.89 -4.00 3.25
CA LYS A 99 -11.18 -2.73 3.91
C LYS A 99 -10.76 -1.56 3.04
N ILE A 100 -11.61 -0.54 2.97
CA ILE A 100 -11.35 0.69 2.21
C ILE A 100 -11.24 1.82 3.22
N VAL A 101 -10.11 2.52 3.21
CA VAL A 101 -9.82 3.63 4.12
C VAL A 101 -9.67 4.90 3.31
N ASP A 102 -10.49 5.89 3.62
CA ASP A 102 -10.33 7.23 3.08
C ASP A 102 -9.28 7.97 3.93
N ALA A 103 -8.08 8.14 3.38
CA ALA A 103 -6.98 8.87 4.00
C ALA A 103 -6.88 10.32 3.50
N GLY A 104 -7.54 10.64 2.37
CA GLY A 104 -7.44 11.99 1.82
C GLY A 104 -8.05 12.16 0.41
N VAL A 105 -9.15 11.48 0.11
CA VAL A 105 -9.83 11.62 -1.18
C VAL A 105 -10.51 13.00 -1.27
N ASP A 106 -10.34 13.67 -2.41
CA ASP A 106 -10.95 14.99 -2.68
C ASP A 106 -12.41 14.84 -3.15
N TYR A 107 -13.17 14.10 -2.36
CA TYR A 107 -14.59 13.87 -2.56
C TYR A 107 -15.26 13.53 -1.22
N ASP A 108 -16.54 13.83 -1.09
CA ASP A 108 -17.31 13.45 0.09
C ASP A 108 -17.89 12.05 -0.11
N LEU A 109 -17.19 11.08 0.45
CA LEU A 109 -17.49 9.66 0.28
C LEU A 109 -18.67 9.22 1.18
N PRO A 110 -19.45 8.21 0.75
CA PRO A 110 -20.56 7.66 1.53
C PRO A 110 -20.06 6.69 2.61
N TYR A 111 -19.62 7.20 3.75
CA TYR A 111 -19.03 6.40 4.84
C TYR A 111 -19.99 5.36 5.42
N GLU A 112 -21.29 5.60 5.35
CA GLU A 112 -22.33 4.65 5.75
C GLU A 112 -22.31 3.33 4.94
N LYS A 113 -21.59 3.31 3.82
CA LYS A 113 -21.38 2.11 2.99
C LYS A 113 -20.17 1.28 3.40
N GLY A 114 -19.56 1.57 4.55
CA GLY A 114 -18.46 0.77 5.11
C GLY A 114 -17.06 1.26 4.75
N ILE A 115 -16.91 2.51 4.30
CA ILE A 115 -15.61 3.16 4.15
C ILE A 115 -15.15 3.64 5.53
N ILE A 116 -13.93 3.32 5.91
CA ILE A 116 -13.31 3.80 7.14
C ILE A 116 -12.84 5.24 6.92
N ASN A 117 -13.40 6.18 7.66
CA ASN A 117 -13.02 7.59 7.57
C ASN A 117 -11.76 7.87 8.40
N MET A 118 -10.63 8.01 7.73
CA MET A 118 -9.35 8.43 8.30
C MET A 118 -8.80 9.68 7.57
N LYS A 119 -9.68 10.42 6.89
CA LYS A 119 -9.30 11.59 6.10
C LYS A 119 -8.71 12.70 6.98
N VAL A 120 -7.47 13.07 6.72
CA VAL A 120 -6.79 14.20 7.36
C VAL A 120 -7.18 15.50 6.65
N ARG A 121 -7.12 15.49 5.31
CA ARG A 121 -7.57 16.60 4.45
C ARG A 121 -7.99 16.04 3.09
N LYS A 122 -8.64 16.86 2.28
CA LYS A 122 -8.93 16.57 0.87
C LYS A 122 -7.66 16.83 0.06
N SER A 123 -7.11 15.80 -0.60
CA SER A 123 -5.87 15.80 -1.39
C SER A 123 -4.63 16.26 -0.62
N THR A 124 -3.44 15.98 -1.10
CA THR A 124 -2.22 16.69 -0.72
C THR A 124 -2.13 18.03 -1.47
N ARG A 125 -1.19 18.90 -1.07
CA ARG A 125 -0.77 20.03 -1.90
C ARG A 125 0.12 19.52 -3.03
N SER A 126 0.29 20.32 -4.09
CA SER A 126 1.31 20.03 -5.12
C SER A 126 2.69 20.31 -4.53
N TYR A 127 3.49 19.25 -4.40
CA TYR A 127 4.86 19.36 -3.91
C TYR A 127 5.82 19.97 -4.94
N LEU A 128 5.33 20.42 -6.09
CA LEU A 128 6.07 21.30 -7.00
C LEU A 128 6.18 22.71 -6.42
N HIS A 129 5.23 23.16 -5.62
CA HIS A 129 5.12 24.54 -5.16
C HIS A 129 5.35 24.70 -3.66
N GLU A 130 4.95 23.70 -2.88
CA GLU A 130 5.05 23.71 -1.41
C GLU A 130 5.09 22.28 -0.87
N ALA A 131 5.31 22.10 0.42
CA ALA A 131 5.24 20.78 1.04
C ALA A 131 3.86 20.12 0.83
N ALA A 132 3.84 18.83 0.45
CA ALA A 132 2.61 18.07 0.19
C ALA A 132 1.64 18.08 1.38
N MET A 133 2.18 18.09 2.60
CA MET A 133 1.45 18.13 3.87
C MET A 133 2.31 18.83 4.93
N THR A 134 1.68 19.32 6.00
CA THR A 134 2.41 19.80 7.17
C THR A 134 2.94 18.62 8.00
N GLU A 135 3.80 18.90 8.96
CA GLU A 135 4.33 17.89 9.88
C GLU A 135 3.20 17.26 10.71
N GLU A 136 2.27 18.10 11.19
CA GLU A 136 1.08 17.63 11.94
C GLU A 136 0.15 16.77 11.07
N GLU A 137 -0.05 17.13 9.79
CA GLU A 137 -0.84 16.33 8.85
C GLU A 137 -0.17 14.96 8.61
N MET A 138 1.15 14.92 8.49
CA MET A 138 1.93 13.68 8.37
C MET A 138 1.80 12.81 9.62
N GLU A 139 1.99 13.38 10.81
CA GLU A 139 1.85 12.66 12.08
C GLU A 139 0.44 12.08 12.22
N MET A 140 -0.60 12.86 11.92
CA MET A 140 -1.98 12.35 11.92
C MET A 140 -2.19 11.20 10.95
N CYS A 141 -1.58 11.22 9.76
CA CYS A 141 -1.66 10.11 8.82
C CYS A 141 -1.03 8.84 9.40
N LEU A 142 0.13 8.95 10.05
CA LEU A 142 0.80 7.82 10.70
C LEU A 142 -0.03 7.24 11.85
N GLU A 143 -0.58 8.10 12.71
CA GLU A 143 -1.44 7.68 13.83
C GLU A 143 -2.72 6.98 13.33
N ARG A 144 -3.39 7.53 12.32
CA ARG A 144 -4.60 6.93 11.73
C ARG A 144 -4.31 5.60 11.03
N GLY A 145 -3.16 5.48 10.36
CA GLY A 145 -2.70 4.21 9.82
C GLY A 145 -2.50 3.16 10.91
N ALA A 146 -1.84 3.53 12.01
CA ALA A 146 -1.65 2.65 13.16
C ALA A 146 -2.99 2.25 13.82
N GLU A 147 -3.95 3.17 13.89
CA GLU A 147 -5.30 2.90 14.40
C GLU A 147 -6.02 1.83 13.57
N VAL A 148 -5.99 1.93 12.24
CA VAL A 148 -6.60 0.92 11.35
C VAL A 148 -5.99 -0.47 11.62
N VAL A 149 -4.67 -0.55 11.81
CA VAL A 149 -4.00 -1.82 12.12
C VAL A 149 -4.44 -2.36 13.49
N ARG A 150 -4.57 -1.51 14.52
CA ARG A 150 -5.07 -1.93 15.85
C ARG A 150 -6.47 -2.51 15.74
N GLN A 151 -7.38 -1.84 15.03
CA GLN A 151 -8.75 -2.33 14.80
C GLN A 151 -8.77 -3.70 14.13
N CYS A 152 -7.94 -3.91 13.10
CA CYS A 152 -7.80 -5.22 12.46
C CYS A 152 -7.31 -6.30 13.42
N HIS A 153 -6.35 -5.96 14.28
CA HIS A 153 -5.85 -6.87 15.30
C HIS A 153 -6.92 -7.24 16.34
N GLU A 154 -7.69 -6.26 16.81
CA GLU A 154 -8.80 -6.46 17.74
C GLU A 154 -9.92 -7.34 17.15
N GLU A 155 -10.12 -7.27 15.83
CA GLU A 155 -11.00 -8.18 15.08
C GLU A 155 -10.44 -9.60 14.93
N GLY A 156 -9.26 -9.86 15.47
CA GLY A 156 -8.60 -11.19 15.47
C GLY A 156 -7.77 -11.48 14.22
N SER A 157 -7.49 -10.47 13.38
CA SER A 157 -6.60 -10.63 12.24
C SER A 157 -5.14 -10.74 12.69
N ASN A 158 -4.43 -11.67 12.08
CA ASN A 158 -2.97 -11.77 12.24
C ASN A 158 -2.22 -11.69 10.90
N VAL A 159 -2.93 -11.38 9.82
CA VAL A 159 -2.38 -11.21 8.47
C VAL A 159 -3.01 -10.01 7.79
N LEU A 160 -2.19 -9.04 7.47
CA LEU A 160 -2.59 -7.83 6.76
C LEU A 160 -1.79 -7.71 5.47
N SER A 161 -2.46 -7.30 4.41
CA SER A 161 -1.85 -6.79 3.19
C SER A 161 -2.32 -5.37 2.95
N PHE A 162 -1.48 -4.57 2.31
CA PHE A 162 -1.75 -3.16 2.08
C PHE A 162 -1.78 -2.87 0.60
N GLY A 163 -2.71 -2.00 0.21
CA GLY A 163 -2.78 -1.40 -1.09
C GLY A 163 -3.06 0.09 -0.96
N GLU A 164 -2.93 0.79 -2.06
CA GLU A 164 -3.28 2.20 -2.11
C GLU A 164 -4.04 2.51 -3.41
N MET A 165 -4.81 3.58 -3.39
CA MET A 165 -5.50 4.11 -4.56
C MET A 165 -5.45 5.64 -4.54
N GLY A 166 -4.88 6.22 -5.58
CA GLY A 166 -4.84 7.66 -5.76
C GLY A 166 -4.23 8.03 -7.10
N ILE A 167 -4.94 8.80 -7.90
CA ILE A 167 -4.39 9.28 -9.16
C ILE A 167 -3.20 10.21 -8.84
N GLY A 168 -2.07 9.99 -9.55
CA GLY A 168 -0.80 10.67 -9.29
C GLY A 168 0.14 9.97 -8.31
N ASN A 169 -0.29 8.88 -7.64
CA ASN A 169 0.49 8.12 -6.67
C ASN A 169 1.86 7.66 -7.17
N THR A 170 1.98 7.27 -8.44
CA THR A 170 3.24 6.83 -9.03
C THR A 170 4.30 7.93 -9.11
N SER A 171 3.90 9.20 -9.08
CA SER A 171 4.81 10.34 -9.00
C SER A 171 5.52 10.37 -7.65
N SER A 172 4.76 10.27 -6.55
CA SER A 172 5.31 10.20 -5.19
C SER A 172 6.19 8.96 -5.01
N SER A 173 5.76 7.81 -5.55
CA SER A 173 6.55 6.56 -5.50
C SER A 173 7.89 6.70 -6.23
N SER A 174 7.92 7.38 -7.38
CA SER A 174 9.15 7.63 -8.13
C SER A 174 10.13 8.52 -7.34
N LEU A 175 9.64 9.56 -6.66
CA LEU A 175 10.45 10.41 -5.80
C LEU A 175 11.00 9.63 -4.59
N TRP A 176 10.16 8.84 -3.93
CA TRP A 176 10.63 8.01 -2.81
C TRP A 176 11.68 6.99 -3.25
N MET A 177 11.47 6.36 -4.41
CA MET A 177 12.45 5.41 -4.94
C MET A 177 13.82 6.08 -5.13
N THR A 178 13.88 7.25 -5.77
CA THR A 178 15.16 7.95 -5.96
C THR A 178 15.77 8.43 -4.64
N CYS A 179 14.98 8.98 -3.72
CA CYS A 179 15.46 9.48 -2.43
C CYS A 179 16.01 8.37 -1.53
N PHE A 180 15.32 7.22 -1.44
CA PHE A 180 15.73 6.15 -0.54
C PHE A 180 16.79 5.19 -1.11
N THR A 181 16.86 5.06 -2.41
CA THR A 181 17.76 4.08 -3.06
C THR A 181 18.95 4.70 -3.77
N GLY A 182 18.89 6.01 -4.08
CA GLY A 182 19.89 6.69 -4.91
C GLY A 182 19.79 6.34 -6.40
N ILE A 183 18.77 5.59 -6.83
CA ILE A 183 18.54 5.33 -8.26
C ILE A 183 18.19 6.65 -8.94
N PRO A 184 18.78 6.99 -10.09
CA PRO A 184 18.46 8.21 -10.81
C PRO A 184 16.96 8.34 -11.11
N LEU A 185 16.38 9.52 -10.90
CA LEU A 185 14.95 9.77 -11.08
C LEU A 185 14.44 9.34 -12.46
N GLU A 186 15.25 9.53 -13.50
CA GLU A 186 14.93 9.13 -14.88
C GLU A 186 14.60 7.62 -15.00
N GLN A 187 15.25 6.78 -14.15
CA GLN A 187 15.00 5.34 -14.11
C GLN A 187 13.81 4.97 -13.22
N CYS A 188 13.36 5.89 -12.36
CA CYS A 188 12.25 5.68 -11.44
C CYS A 188 10.90 6.12 -12.03
N VAL A 189 10.91 7.04 -12.99
CA VAL A 189 9.68 7.60 -13.59
C VAL A 189 9.15 6.66 -14.67
N GLY A 190 7.89 6.29 -14.55
CA GLY A 190 7.19 5.43 -15.50
C GLY A 190 5.91 6.05 -16.06
N ALA A 191 5.26 5.29 -16.94
CA ALA A 191 4.05 5.71 -17.64
C ALA A 191 2.82 5.95 -16.74
N GLY A 192 2.85 5.44 -15.49
CA GLY A 192 1.67 5.51 -14.60
C GLY A 192 0.43 4.89 -15.26
N SER A 193 -0.64 5.66 -15.40
CA SER A 193 -1.90 5.23 -16.03
C SER A 193 -1.87 5.20 -17.58
N GLY A 194 -0.67 5.22 -18.19
CA GLY A 194 -0.55 5.06 -19.64
C GLY A 194 -0.03 6.28 -20.39
N LEU A 195 0.77 7.13 -19.75
CA LEU A 195 1.46 8.24 -20.42
C LEU A 195 2.32 7.72 -21.59
N ASP A 196 2.30 8.43 -22.70
CA ASP A 196 3.24 8.23 -23.80
C ASP A 196 4.63 8.79 -23.46
N SER A 197 5.58 8.68 -24.40
CA SER A 197 6.95 9.16 -24.20
C SER A 197 7.05 10.66 -23.91
N ALA A 198 6.15 11.47 -24.45
CA ALA A 198 6.11 12.91 -24.18
C ALA A 198 5.58 13.20 -22.79
N GLY A 199 4.52 12.51 -22.38
CA GLY A 199 3.96 12.59 -21.03
C GLY A 199 4.93 12.11 -19.95
N ILE A 200 5.68 11.01 -20.18
CA ILE A 200 6.73 10.54 -19.27
C ILE A 200 7.83 11.59 -19.11
N ARG A 201 8.24 12.22 -20.20
CA ARG A 201 9.24 13.30 -20.15
C ARG A 201 8.73 14.51 -19.39
N HIS A 202 7.49 14.94 -19.63
CA HIS A 202 6.86 16.02 -18.86
C HIS A 202 6.81 15.68 -17.37
N LYS A 203 6.33 14.48 -17.02
CA LYS A 203 6.31 14.00 -15.64
C LYS A 203 7.71 14.02 -15.01
N TYR A 204 8.73 13.57 -15.73
CA TYR A 204 10.11 13.61 -15.25
C TYR A 204 10.57 15.04 -14.92
N GLU A 205 10.31 16.01 -15.82
CA GLU A 205 10.70 17.41 -15.60
C GLU A 205 9.98 18.02 -14.38
N VAL A 206 8.69 17.76 -14.22
CA VAL A 206 7.92 18.19 -13.05
C VAL A 206 8.52 17.62 -11.76
N LEU A 207 8.78 16.29 -11.73
CA LEU A 207 9.32 15.63 -10.54
C LEU A 207 10.76 16.05 -10.23
N LYS A 208 11.57 16.31 -11.26
CA LYS A 208 12.92 16.83 -11.11
C LYS A 208 12.94 18.21 -10.43
N LEU A 209 12.02 19.08 -10.81
CA LEU A 209 11.86 20.38 -10.14
C LEU A 209 11.39 20.23 -8.70
N SER A 210 10.50 19.28 -8.42
CA SER A 210 10.01 18.99 -7.08
C SER A 210 11.13 18.58 -6.12
N LEU A 211 12.17 17.89 -6.58
CA LEU A 211 13.32 17.47 -5.76
C LEU A 211 14.11 18.64 -5.17
N ILE A 212 13.95 19.86 -5.69
CA ILE A 212 14.61 21.07 -5.15
C ILE A 212 14.07 21.42 -3.77
N HIS A 213 12.87 20.97 -3.42
CA HIS A 213 12.16 21.27 -2.18
C HIS A 213 12.25 20.14 -1.13
N ILE A 214 12.98 19.06 -1.42
CA ILE A 214 13.14 17.89 -0.52
C ILE A 214 14.51 17.92 0.17
#